data_700e7816647258b835e0d33ce2e34560
#
_entry.id   700e7816647258b835e0d33ce2e34560
#
_cell.length_a   1.000
_cell.length_b   1.000
_cell.length_c   1.000
_cell.angle_alpha   90.00
_cell.angle_beta   90.00
_cell.angle_gamma   90.00
#
_symmetry.space_group_name_H-M   'P 1'
#
loop_
_entity.id
_entity.type
_entity.pdbx_description
1 polymer ?
#
loop_
_entity_poly.entity_id
_entity_poly.type
_entity_poly.pdbx_seq_one_letter_code
_entity_poly.pdbx_strand_id
1 'polypeptide(L)'
;MRILIRSLLFLLCCLPLLAEAGAANDFAAASRSQQATLLQQWAADPQPERLPLLEALKQENVVIDEAKHAFAQNGDQMTPLEGGVKPQGDTKKVWLNNRLRILIANALSAHRLVSTDSAVRLQAAKALQREAQADQLPLLNRRLEREKDSTVHDALSIALANL
;
A
#
# COMPACT_ATOMS: atom_id res chain seq x y z
N MET A 1 66.10 5.01 7.54
CA MET A 1 65.14 3.91 7.41
C MET A 1 63.78 4.53 7.71
N ARG A 2 62.98 4.77 6.66
CA ARG A 2 61.76 5.60 6.68
C ARG A 2 60.55 4.68 6.88
N ILE A 3 59.80 4.87 7.94
CA ILE A 3 58.51 4.21 8.18
C ILE A 3 57.44 5.22 7.94
N LEU A 4 56.77 5.11 6.79
CA LEU A 4 55.59 5.85 6.40
C LEU A 4 54.38 5.19 7.04
N ILE A 5 53.82 5.83 8.06
CA ILE A 5 52.53 5.46 8.64
C ILE A 5 51.44 6.07 7.74
N ARG A 6 50.82 5.23 6.94
CA ARG A 6 49.60 5.57 6.19
C ARG A 6 48.41 5.58 7.15
N SER A 7 48.03 6.74 7.61
CA SER A 7 46.73 6.96 8.24
C SER A 7 45.64 6.77 7.20
N LEU A 8 45.00 5.60 7.18
CA LEU A 8 43.78 5.34 6.45
C LEU A 8 42.62 5.96 7.24
N LEU A 9 42.24 7.16 6.84
CA LEU A 9 41.08 7.88 7.34
C LEU A 9 39.86 7.14 6.84
N PHE A 10 39.27 6.28 7.69
CA PHE A 10 37.94 5.68 7.44
C PHE A 10 36.90 6.79 7.60
N LEU A 11 36.58 7.46 6.50
CA LEU A 11 35.43 8.35 6.43
C LEU A 11 34.18 7.45 6.44
N LEU A 12 33.72 7.13 7.65
CA LEU A 12 32.45 6.48 7.87
C LEU A 12 31.35 7.44 7.41
N CYS A 13 30.92 7.27 6.18
CA CYS A 13 29.80 7.97 5.59
C CYS A 13 28.54 7.55 6.39
N CYS A 14 28.21 8.28 7.47
CA CYS A 14 26.91 8.25 8.08
C CYS A 14 25.92 8.77 7.03
N LEU A 15 25.47 7.89 6.12
CA LEU A 15 24.23 8.12 5.40
C LEU A 15 23.13 8.20 6.49
N PRO A 16 22.40 9.32 6.62
CA PRO A 16 21.20 9.29 7.40
C PRO A 16 20.34 8.19 6.79
N LEU A 17 20.03 7.12 7.53
CA LEU A 17 18.84 6.34 7.26
C LEU A 17 17.70 7.37 7.34
N LEU A 18 17.31 7.89 6.18
CA LEU A 18 15.99 8.44 6.01
C LEU A 18 15.09 7.24 6.32
N ALA A 19 14.57 7.20 7.53
CA ALA A 19 13.41 6.37 7.81
C ALA A 19 12.38 6.84 6.78
N GLU A 20 12.20 6.09 5.70
CA GLU A 20 11.07 6.29 4.82
C GLU A 20 9.86 6.22 5.74
N ALA A 21 9.24 7.37 5.95
CA ALA A 21 7.94 7.40 6.56
C ALA A 21 7.09 6.48 5.68
N GLY A 22 6.68 5.36 6.22
CA GLY A 22 6.07 4.35 5.41
C GLY A 22 4.66 4.77 5.01
N ALA A 23 4.08 4.06 4.07
CA ALA A 23 2.81 4.42 3.43
C ALA A 23 1.66 4.65 4.43
N ALA A 24 1.65 3.93 5.56
CA ALA A 24 0.60 4.07 6.57
C ALA A 24 0.74 5.38 7.36
N ASN A 25 1.96 5.75 7.72
CA ASN A 25 2.24 7.00 8.45
C ASN A 25 2.11 8.22 7.53
N ASP A 26 2.51 8.11 6.25
CA ASP A 26 2.29 9.14 5.25
C ASP A 26 0.80 9.42 5.06
N PHE A 27 -0.02 8.36 4.96
CA PHE A 27 -1.47 8.49 4.88
C PHE A 27 -2.06 9.12 6.15
N ALA A 28 -1.54 8.75 7.32
CA ALA A 28 -1.98 9.29 8.61
C ALA A 28 -1.68 10.78 8.77
N ALA A 29 -0.53 11.24 8.27
CA ALA A 29 -0.11 12.63 8.33
C ALA A 29 -0.78 13.52 7.26
N ALA A 30 -1.30 12.91 6.18
CA ALA A 30 -1.83 13.60 5.02
C ALA A 30 -3.18 14.27 5.28
N SER A 31 -3.40 15.43 4.67
CA SER A 31 -4.73 16.04 4.56
C SER A 31 -5.66 15.19 3.68
N ARG A 32 -6.97 15.39 3.75
CA ARG A 32 -7.94 14.61 2.96
C ARG A 32 -7.71 14.67 1.44
N SER A 33 -7.31 15.82 0.92
CA SER A 33 -6.97 15.94 -0.50
C SER A 33 -5.71 15.15 -0.86
N GLN A 34 -4.70 15.18 0.01
CA GLN A 34 -3.49 14.38 -0.14
C GLN A 34 -3.76 12.89 0.00
N GLN A 35 -4.60 12.47 0.94
CA GLN A 35 -5.05 11.07 1.06
C GLN A 35 -5.70 10.56 -0.23
N ALA A 36 -6.56 11.39 -0.86
CA ALA A 36 -7.16 11.04 -2.14
C ALA A 36 -6.10 10.89 -3.25
N THR A 37 -5.12 11.80 -3.31
CA THR A 37 -4.02 11.73 -4.28
C THR A 37 -3.15 10.49 -4.05
N LEU A 38 -2.79 10.18 -2.81
CA LEU A 38 -2.03 8.97 -2.46
C LEU A 38 -2.75 7.71 -2.91
N LEU A 39 -4.06 7.59 -2.63
CA LEU A 39 -4.85 6.43 -3.04
C LEU A 39 -4.92 6.26 -4.56
N GLN A 40 -5.01 7.37 -5.32
CA GLN A 40 -4.97 7.32 -6.78
C GLN A 40 -3.59 6.87 -7.30
N GLN A 41 -2.51 7.40 -6.72
CA GLN A 41 -1.15 6.97 -7.05
C GLN A 41 -0.93 5.50 -6.72
N TRP A 42 -1.41 5.04 -5.58
CA TRP A 42 -1.29 3.64 -5.16
C TRP A 42 -2.10 2.69 -6.05
N ALA A 43 -3.26 3.12 -6.54
CA ALA A 43 -4.02 2.34 -7.50
C ALA A 43 -3.29 2.19 -8.85
N ALA A 44 -2.55 3.21 -9.29
CA ALA A 44 -1.77 3.19 -10.53
C ALA A 44 -0.46 2.38 -10.40
N ASP A 45 0.17 2.40 -9.20
CA ASP A 45 1.40 1.67 -8.89
C ASP A 45 1.25 0.88 -7.58
N PRO A 46 0.56 -0.28 -7.62
CA PRO A 46 0.31 -1.08 -6.44
C PRO A 46 1.57 -1.78 -5.92
N GLN A 47 1.78 -1.69 -4.59
CA GLN A 47 2.88 -2.32 -3.88
C GLN A 47 2.31 -3.25 -2.79
N PRO A 48 2.71 -4.54 -2.71
CA PRO A 48 2.13 -5.50 -1.77
C PRO A 48 2.14 -5.04 -0.29
N GLU A 49 3.14 -4.25 0.09
CA GLU A 49 3.35 -3.76 1.46
C GLU A 49 2.23 -2.83 1.95
N ARG A 50 1.49 -2.20 1.02
CA ARG A 50 0.36 -1.30 1.35
C ARG A 50 -0.95 -2.05 1.58
N LEU A 51 -1.00 -3.35 1.28
CA LEU A 51 -2.22 -4.15 1.36
C LEU A 51 -2.82 -4.16 2.77
N PRO A 52 -2.05 -4.35 3.87
CA PRO A 52 -2.61 -4.33 5.22
C PRO A 52 -3.29 -3.00 5.58
N LEU A 53 -2.70 -1.87 5.19
CA LEU A 53 -3.30 -0.54 5.39
C LEU A 53 -4.61 -0.41 4.61
N LEU A 54 -4.64 -0.79 3.34
CA LEU A 54 -5.82 -0.66 2.49
C LEU A 54 -6.97 -1.55 2.99
N GLU A 55 -6.65 -2.74 3.49
CA GLU A 55 -7.64 -3.63 4.11
C GLU A 55 -8.20 -3.05 5.40
N ALA A 56 -7.35 -2.50 6.27
CA ALA A 56 -7.77 -1.83 7.50
C ALA A 56 -8.61 -0.58 7.19
N LEU A 57 -8.25 0.22 6.20
CA LEU A 57 -9.05 1.36 5.74
C LEU A 57 -10.41 0.91 5.20
N LYS A 58 -10.47 -0.19 4.43
CA LYS A 58 -11.73 -0.76 3.92
C LYS A 58 -12.65 -1.22 5.04
N GLN A 59 -12.09 -1.74 6.13
CA GLN A 59 -12.83 -2.14 7.33
C GLN A 59 -13.17 -0.97 8.26
N GLU A 60 -12.70 0.24 7.95
CA GLU A 60 -12.86 1.45 8.75
C GLU A 60 -12.32 1.30 10.20
N ASN A 61 -11.29 0.49 10.39
CA ASN A 61 -10.70 0.23 11.70
C ASN A 61 -9.32 0.88 11.91
N VAL A 62 -8.94 1.86 11.06
CA VAL A 62 -7.69 2.60 11.21
C VAL A 62 -7.86 3.73 12.23
N VAL A 63 -6.94 3.78 13.19
CA VAL A 63 -6.79 4.88 14.15
C VAL A 63 -5.39 5.48 14.02
N ILE A 64 -5.26 6.74 14.38
CA ILE A 64 -4.00 7.52 14.31
C ILE A 64 -3.72 8.07 15.70
N ASP A 65 -2.50 7.92 16.18
CA ASP A 65 -2.02 8.50 17.42
C ASP A 65 -1.57 9.97 17.27
N GLU A 66 -1.15 10.60 18.38
CA GLU A 66 -0.67 11.99 18.37
C GLU A 66 0.63 12.15 17.56
N ALA A 67 1.45 11.11 17.48
CA ALA A 67 2.70 11.09 16.71
C ALA A 67 2.49 10.79 15.22
N LYS A 68 1.23 10.64 14.76
CA LYS A 68 0.83 10.32 13.37
C LYS A 68 1.22 8.90 12.91
N HIS A 69 1.34 7.97 13.84
CA HIS A 69 1.44 6.57 13.49
C HIS A 69 0.05 5.97 13.28
N ALA A 70 -0.07 5.07 12.29
CA ALA A 70 -1.32 4.40 11.95
C ALA A 70 -1.39 3.00 12.56
N PHE A 71 -2.55 2.66 13.12
CA PHE A 71 -2.82 1.35 13.73
C PHE A 71 -4.14 0.78 13.20
N ALA A 72 -4.21 -0.54 13.06
CA ALA A 72 -5.48 -1.25 12.93
C ALA A 72 -6.03 -1.55 14.32
N GLN A 73 -7.25 -1.09 14.61
CA GLN A 73 -7.92 -1.30 15.88
C GLN A 73 -8.98 -2.40 15.75
N ASN A 74 -8.84 -3.46 16.56
CA ASN A 74 -9.83 -4.54 16.68
C ASN A 74 -10.22 -4.67 18.15
N GLY A 75 -11.35 -4.10 18.52
CA GLY A 75 -11.74 -3.94 19.93
C GLY A 75 -10.71 -3.09 20.69
N ASP A 76 -10.14 -3.64 21.75
CA ASP A 76 -9.10 -2.96 22.55
C ASP A 76 -7.68 -3.18 22.03
N GLN A 77 -7.52 -4.06 21.04
CA GLN A 77 -6.21 -4.36 20.47
C GLN A 77 -5.87 -3.39 19.34
N MET A 78 -4.67 -2.78 19.42
CA MET A 78 -4.10 -1.93 18.38
C MET A 78 -2.85 -2.60 17.79
N THR A 79 -2.89 -2.87 16.50
CA THR A 79 -1.76 -3.43 15.75
C THR A 79 -1.15 -2.34 14.88
N PRO A 80 0.15 -2.02 15.01
CA PRO A 80 0.78 -1.01 14.15
C PRO A 80 0.72 -1.49 12.70
N LEU A 81 0.33 -0.59 11.80
CA LEU A 81 0.33 -0.86 10.37
C LEU A 81 1.72 -0.70 9.76
N GLU A 82 2.63 -0.12 10.53
CA GLU A 82 4.01 0.11 10.15
C GLU A 82 4.93 0.25 11.37
N GLY A 83 6.20 -0.17 11.23
CA GLY A 83 7.28 0.15 12.16
C GLY A 83 7.25 -0.51 13.55
N GLY A 84 6.25 -1.29 13.92
CA GLY A 84 6.20 -2.01 15.21
C GLY A 84 6.17 -1.12 16.46
N VAL A 85 5.77 0.15 16.33
CA VAL A 85 5.68 1.12 17.43
C VAL A 85 4.43 0.91 18.28
N LYS A 86 4.49 1.36 19.56
CA LYS A 86 3.29 1.40 20.41
C LYS A 86 2.57 2.75 20.25
N PRO A 87 1.23 2.79 20.41
CA PRO A 87 0.48 4.06 20.36
C PRO A 87 1.00 5.07 21.40
N GLN A 88 1.08 6.33 21.01
CA GLN A 88 1.49 7.44 21.85
C GLN A 88 0.34 8.45 22.02
N GLY A 89 -0.07 8.68 23.26
CA GLY A 89 -1.17 9.59 23.55
C GLY A 89 -2.54 9.09 23.08
N ASP A 90 -3.46 10.01 22.85
CA ASP A 90 -4.81 9.72 22.39
C ASP A 90 -4.83 9.29 20.93
N THR A 91 -5.71 8.35 20.61
CA THR A 91 -5.91 7.91 19.23
C THR A 91 -7.22 8.46 18.66
N LYS A 92 -7.18 8.78 17.37
CA LYS A 92 -8.36 9.26 16.61
C LYS A 92 -8.65 8.36 15.43
N LYS A 93 -9.92 7.96 15.28
CA LYS A 93 -10.36 7.17 14.14
C LYS A 93 -10.23 7.97 12.84
N VAL A 94 -9.74 7.31 11.79
CA VAL A 94 -9.74 7.88 10.43
C VAL A 94 -11.18 7.94 9.94
N TRP A 95 -11.66 9.15 9.66
CA TRP A 95 -12.98 9.34 9.11
C TRP A 95 -12.95 9.35 7.58
N LEU A 96 -13.73 8.47 6.95
CA LEU A 96 -13.77 8.28 5.50
C LEU A 96 -15.08 8.86 4.94
N ASN A 97 -14.97 9.76 3.94
CA ASN A 97 -16.09 10.17 3.12
C ASN A 97 -16.30 9.20 1.94
N ASN A 98 -17.42 9.33 1.22
CA ASN A 98 -17.72 8.43 0.08
C ASN A 98 -16.63 8.41 -0.99
N ARG A 99 -16.00 9.56 -1.28
CA ARG A 99 -14.92 9.63 -2.25
C ARG A 99 -13.71 8.79 -1.83
N LEU A 100 -13.28 8.91 -0.57
CA LEU A 100 -12.16 8.10 -0.06
C LEU A 100 -12.51 6.61 -0.04
N ARG A 101 -13.74 6.22 0.30
CA ARG A 101 -14.17 4.81 0.25
C ARG A 101 -14.05 4.21 -1.15
N ILE A 102 -14.45 4.96 -2.19
CA ILE A 102 -14.32 4.53 -3.59
C ILE A 102 -12.83 4.40 -3.97
N LEU A 103 -12.01 5.39 -3.63
CA LEU A 103 -10.57 5.35 -3.93
C LEU A 103 -9.85 4.21 -3.19
N ILE A 104 -10.23 3.93 -1.93
CA ILE A 104 -9.70 2.79 -1.17
C ILE A 104 -10.09 1.47 -1.85
N ALA A 105 -11.35 1.33 -2.28
CA ALA A 105 -11.79 0.12 -2.98
C ALA A 105 -11.00 -0.10 -4.29
N ASN A 106 -10.79 0.95 -5.07
CA ASN A 106 -10.00 0.90 -6.30
C ASN A 106 -8.54 0.55 -6.03
N ALA A 107 -7.90 1.22 -5.07
CA ALA A 107 -6.52 0.93 -4.68
C ALA A 107 -6.38 -0.52 -4.15
N LEU A 108 -7.32 -0.98 -3.32
CA LEU A 108 -7.33 -2.34 -2.79
C LEU A 108 -7.45 -3.38 -3.91
N SER A 109 -8.34 -3.18 -4.88
CA SER A 109 -8.49 -4.07 -6.03
C SER A 109 -7.18 -4.15 -6.85
N ALA A 110 -6.54 -3.01 -7.10
CA ALA A 110 -5.25 -2.96 -7.78
C ALA A 110 -4.15 -3.72 -7.01
N HIS A 111 -4.07 -3.54 -5.69
CA HIS A 111 -3.07 -4.20 -4.85
C HIS A 111 -3.28 -5.71 -4.75
N ARG A 112 -4.53 -6.18 -4.73
CA ARG A 112 -4.84 -7.61 -4.74
C ARG A 112 -4.38 -8.30 -6.03
N LEU A 113 -4.33 -7.59 -7.16
CA LEU A 113 -3.80 -8.12 -8.42
C LEU A 113 -2.29 -8.37 -8.40
N VAL A 114 -1.54 -7.72 -7.51
CA VAL A 114 -0.09 -7.92 -7.35
C VAL A 114 0.27 -8.78 -6.14
N SER A 115 -0.70 -9.36 -5.46
CA SER A 115 -0.48 -10.28 -4.34
C SER A 115 0.40 -11.45 -4.74
N THR A 116 1.23 -11.93 -3.83
CA THR A 116 2.01 -13.17 -4.00
C THR A 116 1.11 -14.41 -4.06
N ASP A 117 -0.07 -14.37 -3.43
CA ASP A 117 -1.06 -15.43 -3.42
C ASP A 117 -1.91 -15.40 -4.72
N SER A 118 -1.83 -16.48 -5.51
CA SER A 118 -2.60 -16.61 -6.75
C SER A 118 -4.12 -16.66 -6.53
N ALA A 119 -4.58 -17.19 -5.40
CA ALA A 119 -6.01 -17.21 -5.07
C ALA A 119 -6.55 -15.79 -4.84
N VAL A 120 -5.78 -14.92 -4.18
CA VAL A 120 -6.11 -13.50 -4.00
C VAL A 120 -6.14 -12.78 -5.36
N ARG A 121 -5.14 -13.02 -6.22
CA ARG A 121 -5.11 -12.44 -7.57
C ARG A 121 -6.28 -12.89 -8.42
N LEU A 122 -6.64 -14.20 -8.34
CA LEU A 122 -7.79 -14.73 -9.07
C LEU A 122 -9.11 -14.08 -8.64
N GLN A 123 -9.32 -13.92 -7.33
CA GLN A 123 -10.51 -13.23 -6.84
C GLN A 123 -10.58 -11.78 -7.33
N ALA A 124 -9.46 -11.05 -7.30
CA ALA A 124 -9.38 -9.69 -7.81
C ALA A 124 -9.66 -9.62 -9.31
N ALA A 125 -9.07 -10.52 -10.12
CA ALA A 125 -9.32 -10.60 -11.56
C ALA A 125 -10.80 -10.89 -11.87
N LYS A 126 -11.44 -11.83 -11.15
CA LYS A 126 -12.87 -12.13 -11.30
C LYS A 126 -13.79 -10.97 -10.92
N ALA A 127 -13.44 -10.20 -9.89
CA ALA A 127 -14.19 -8.99 -9.53
C ALA A 127 -14.14 -7.96 -10.67
N LEU A 128 -12.97 -7.77 -11.26
CA LEU A 128 -12.77 -6.83 -12.37
C LEU A 128 -13.47 -7.23 -13.67
N GLN A 129 -13.84 -8.51 -13.87
CA GLN A 129 -14.67 -8.89 -15.02
C GLN A 129 -16.02 -8.16 -15.06
N ARG A 130 -16.51 -7.68 -13.92
CA ARG A 130 -17.80 -6.99 -13.79
C ARG A 130 -17.69 -5.50 -13.47
N GLU A 131 -16.58 -5.09 -12.86
CA GLU A 131 -16.43 -3.78 -12.23
C GLU A 131 -15.22 -2.98 -12.76
N ALA A 132 -14.48 -3.53 -13.76
CA ALA A 132 -13.32 -2.83 -14.29
C ALA A 132 -13.69 -1.48 -14.92
N GLN A 133 -12.86 -0.49 -14.66
CA GLN A 133 -12.99 0.85 -15.21
C GLN A 133 -11.91 1.10 -16.28
N ALA A 134 -12.19 1.95 -17.24
CA ALA A 134 -11.26 2.23 -18.34
C ALA A 134 -9.90 2.78 -17.89
N ASP A 135 -9.83 3.45 -16.75
CA ASP A 135 -8.58 3.95 -16.15
C ASP A 135 -7.69 2.82 -15.58
N GLN A 136 -8.24 1.62 -15.37
CA GLN A 136 -7.49 0.44 -14.93
C GLN A 136 -6.84 -0.34 -16.08
N LEU A 137 -7.17 -0.03 -17.33
CA LEU A 137 -6.66 -0.72 -18.52
C LEU A 137 -5.12 -0.84 -18.55
N PRO A 138 -4.32 0.21 -18.25
CA PRO A 138 -2.86 0.09 -18.23
C PRO A 138 -2.34 -0.88 -17.16
N LEU A 139 -3.00 -0.94 -16.00
CA LEU A 139 -2.64 -1.87 -14.93
C LEU A 139 -2.96 -3.32 -15.34
N LEU A 140 -4.15 -3.57 -15.87
CA LEU A 140 -4.59 -4.90 -16.29
C LEU A 140 -3.70 -5.47 -17.40
N ASN A 141 -3.32 -4.67 -18.40
CA ASN A 141 -2.38 -5.09 -19.44
C ASN A 141 -1.02 -5.49 -18.86
N ARG A 142 -0.41 -4.63 -18.01
CA ARG A 142 0.86 -4.96 -17.36
C ARG A 142 0.77 -6.23 -16.49
N ARG A 143 -0.37 -6.46 -15.84
CA ARG A 143 -0.57 -7.67 -15.03
C ARG A 143 -0.72 -8.91 -15.89
N LEU A 144 -1.48 -8.85 -16.98
CA LEU A 144 -1.64 -9.94 -17.91
C LEU A 144 -0.30 -10.42 -18.48
N GLU A 145 0.57 -9.49 -18.90
CA GLU A 145 1.90 -9.79 -19.42
C GLU A 145 2.81 -10.51 -18.42
N ARG A 146 2.61 -10.28 -17.12
CA ARG A 146 3.46 -10.81 -16.05
C ARG A 146 2.86 -12.01 -15.31
N GLU A 147 1.58 -12.31 -15.55
CA GLU A 147 0.90 -13.38 -14.84
C GLU A 147 1.39 -14.75 -15.32
N LYS A 148 1.74 -15.60 -14.37
CA LYS A 148 2.24 -16.96 -14.60
C LYS A 148 1.21 -18.05 -14.32
N ASP A 149 0.21 -17.74 -13.51
CA ASP A 149 -0.89 -18.64 -13.22
C ASP A 149 -1.91 -18.57 -14.37
N SER A 150 -2.14 -19.68 -15.05
CA SER A 150 -3.02 -19.72 -16.23
C SER A 150 -4.47 -19.35 -15.90
N THR A 151 -4.96 -19.73 -14.72
CA THR A 151 -6.34 -19.44 -14.31
C THR A 151 -6.52 -17.93 -14.04
N VAL A 152 -5.52 -17.30 -13.42
CA VAL A 152 -5.51 -15.85 -13.21
C VAL A 152 -5.36 -15.11 -14.52
N HIS A 153 -4.48 -15.60 -15.41
CA HIS A 153 -4.28 -15.03 -16.76
C HIS A 153 -5.58 -15.02 -17.57
N ASP A 154 -6.30 -16.15 -17.59
CA ASP A 154 -7.59 -16.25 -18.29
C ASP A 154 -8.64 -15.30 -17.69
N ALA A 155 -8.68 -15.20 -16.36
CA ALA A 155 -9.59 -14.28 -15.68
C ALA A 155 -9.28 -12.80 -16.01
N LEU A 156 -8.00 -12.41 -16.10
CA LEU A 156 -7.56 -11.07 -16.52
C LEU A 156 -7.90 -10.80 -17.99
N SER A 157 -7.71 -11.80 -18.88
CA SER A 157 -8.06 -11.69 -20.29
C SER A 157 -9.55 -11.40 -20.50
N ILE A 158 -10.41 -12.07 -19.72
CA ILE A 158 -11.86 -11.81 -19.74
C ILE A 158 -12.17 -10.40 -19.20
N ALA A 159 -11.50 -9.98 -18.11
CA ALA A 159 -11.70 -8.64 -17.56
C ALA A 159 -11.33 -7.54 -18.57
N LEU A 160 -10.25 -7.74 -19.33
CA LEU A 160 -9.84 -6.83 -20.41
C LEU A 160 -10.80 -6.81 -21.58
N ALA A 161 -11.37 -7.96 -21.92
CA ALA A 161 -12.35 -8.06 -23.03
C ALA A 161 -13.70 -7.38 -22.69
N ASN A 162 -13.99 -7.18 -21.40
CA ASN A 162 -15.23 -6.53 -20.94
C ASN A 162 -15.11 -5.01 -20.78
N LEU A 163 -13.91 -4.44 -20.97
CA LEU A 163 -13.63 -3.00 -20.95
C LEU A 163 -13.87 -2.35 -22.29
#